data_0aee8674d31d921c4bf3c020f774feb0
#
_entry.id   0aee8674d31d921c4bf3c020f774feb0
#
_cell.length_a   1.000
_cell.length_b   1.000
_cell.length_c   1.000
_cell.angle_alpha   90.00
_cell.angle_beta   90.00
_cell.angle_gamma   90.00
#
_symmetry.space_group_name_H-M   'P 1'
#
loop_
_entity.id
_entity.type
_entity.pdbx_description
1 polymer ?
#
loop_
_entity_poly.entity_id
_entity_poly.type
_entity_poly.pdbx_seq_one_letter_code
_entity_poly.pdbx_strand_id
1 'polypeptide(L)'
;MPHIKICECNKNGLGHLCNCPNGKHTPTSRKIQGLIALMRPFTLITPFFAAFVYAYVILGLGIFEPHNLLLIITAAFALALLNAISNAINQLSDIKEDKINKPNRPLITQDLTELDVFTFVCYGMLIEILILTILGNIRFALAIIGILFFAIIYSLYPRTKRLFIWNNLTIAIPRGLLGAYAIFSLFGIFATSNPYCYAGLAIAVTIFVFGGNTTKDIKDETGDKQAGIRNFVTVYGVKKAMELTCVLTATSIILLSILAWYDIVPKGEQFLIVLLPLSFVYCMYEKWKYSKFGLWNYFYVHFMLVLVVGALLWHI
;
A
#
# COMPACT_ATOMS: atom_id res chain seq x y z
N MET A 1 -9.60 -6.14 38.00
CA MET A 1 -8.75 -4.94 37.86
C MET A 1 -7.31 -5.43 37.84
N PRO A 2 -6.54 -5.26 36.77
CA PRO A 2 -5.13 -5.64 36.78
C PRO A 2 -4.36 -4.64 37.65
N HIS A 3 -3.56 -5.13 38.57
CA HIS A 3 -2.71 -4.33 39.44
C HIS A 3 -1.71 -3.49 38.63
N ILE A 4 -1.90 -2.17 38.67
CA ILE A 4 -0.94 -1.19 38.14
C ILE A 4 0.30 -1.29 39.04
N LYS A 5 1.36 -1.95 38.55
CA LYS A 5 2.66 -1.89 39.22
C LYS A 5 3.27 -0.51 38.92
N ILE A 6 3.35 0.32 39.96
CA ILE A 6 4.03 1.62 39.88
C ILE A 6 5.51 1.36 39.62
N CYS A 7 6.03 1.91 38.52
CA CYS A 7 7.40 1.75 38.08
C CYS A 7 8.36 2.41 39.09
N GLU A 8 9.57 1.86 39.30
CA GLU A 8 10.60 2.45 40.15
C GLU A 8 11.06 3.86 39.71
N CYS A 9 10.67 4.30 38.52
CA CYS A 9 10.89 5.67 38.02
C CYS A 9 10.26 6.77 38.91
N ASN A 10 9.32 6.41 39.79
CA ASN A 10 8.61 7.37 40.63
C ASN A 10 9.44 7.80 41.88
N LYS A 11 10.63 7.21 42.10
CA LYS A 11 11.50 7.61 43.22
C LYS A 11 12.20 8.95 43.00
N ASN A 12 12.19 9.50 41.79
CA ASN A 12 12.88 10.75 41.43
C ASN A 12 11.95 11.90 41.05
N GLY A 13 10.69 11.89 41.47
CA GLY A 13 9.81 13.07 41.40
C GLY A 13 9.31 13.49 40.01
N LEU A 14 9.59 12.75 38.94
CA LEU A 14 9.07 12.99 37.60
C LEU A 14 7.83 12.09 37.35
N GLY A 15 6.65 12.63 37.64
CA GLY A 15 5.37 11.96 37.55
C GLY A 15 4.91 11.66 36.11
N HIS A 16 5.62 10.79 35.42
CA HIS A 16 5.14 10.20 34.17
C HIS A 16 4.55 8.83 34.48
N LEU A 17 3.27 8.63 34.15
CA LEU A 17 2.61 7.33 34.13
C LEU A 17 3.33 6.45 33.09
N CYS A 18 4.24 5.61 33.58
CA CYS A 18 5.03 4.72 32.78
C CYS A 18 4.29 3.39 32.61
N ASN A 19 3.74 3.13 31.45
CA ASN A 19 3.11 1.85 31.09
C ASN A 19 4.19 0.87 30.59
N CYS A 20 5.17 0.54 31.46
CA CYS A 20 6.25 -0.39 31.11
C CYS A 20 5.84 -1.81 31.51
N PRO A 21 5.60 -2.74 30.57
CA PRO A 21 5.55 -4.15 30.90
C PRO A 21 6.97 -4.54 31.37
N ASN A 22 7.14 -4.94 32.60
CA ASN A 22 8.40 -5.22 33.28
C ASN A 22 9.21 -4.02 33.83
N GLY A 23 8.64 -2.81 33.91
CA GLY A 23 9.28 -1.68 34.59
C GLY A 23 10.54 -1.11 33.89
N LYS A 24 10.80 -1.44 32.63
CA LYS A 24 11.92 -0.91 31.85
C LYS A 24 11.43 0.11 30.82
N HIS A 25 11.97 1.32 30.86
CA HIS A 25 11.76 2.29 29.78
C HIS A 25 12.37 1.77 28.48
N THR A 26 11.56 1.71 27.41
CA THR A 26 12.10 1.47 26.07
C THR A 26 12.99 2.66 25.70
N PRO A 27 14.29 2.48 25.39
CA PRO A 27 15.15 3.57 24.99
C PRO A 27 14.58 4.33 23.81
N THR A 28 14.74 5.64 23.75
CA THR A 28 14.24 6.50 22.66
C THR A 28 14.69 6.00 21.29
N SER A 29 15.93 5.49 21.18
CA SER A 29 16.45 4.90 19.94
C SER A 29 15.65 3.68 19.47
N ARG A 30 15.19 2.83 20.38
CA ARG A 30 14.32 1.68 20.05
C ARG A 30 12.93 2.13 19.63
N LYS A 31 12.36 3.15 20.29
CA LYS A 31 11.07 3.72 19.88
C LYS A 31 11.13 4.30 18.46
N ILE A 32 12.19 5.03 18.10
CA ILE A 32 12.39 5.56 16.75
C ILE A 32 12.49 4.41 15.74
N GLN A 33 13.30 3.39 16.01
CA GLN A 33 13.40 2.21 15.16
C GLN A 33 12.05 1.48 15.04
N GLY A 34 11.32 1.38 16.15
CA GLY A 34 9.95 0.83 16.15
C GLY A 34 8.99 1.63 15.28
N LEU A 35 9.01 2.96 15.32
CA LEU A 35 8.18 3.82 14.46
C LEU A 35 8.55 3.66 12.97
N ILE A 36 9.84 3.59 12.64
CA ILE A 36 10.28 3.31 11.27
C ILE A 36 9.77 1.93 10.81
N ALA A 37 9.93 0.90 11.63
CA ALA A 37 9.44 -0.44 11.34
C ALA A 37 7.90 -0.51 11.22
N LEU A 38 7.17 0.28 12.04
CA LEU A 38 5.71 0.42 11.99
C LEU A 38 5.25 0.92 10.61
N MET A 39 5.90 1.95 10.09
CA MET A 39 5.56 2.56 8.80
C MET A 39 5.81 1.61 7.62
N ARG A 40 6.70 0.63 7.74
CA ARG A 40 7.13 -0.28 6.66
C ARG A 40 7.66 0.49 5.44
N PRO A 41 8.83 1.13 5.52
CA PRO A 41 9.33 2.07 4.49
C PRO A 41 9.29 1.53 3.07
N PHE A 42 9.60 0.24 2.87
CA PHE A 42 9.54 -0.40 1.56
C PHE A 42 8.16 -0.29 0.89
N THR A 43 7.08 -0.34 1.68
CA THR A 43 5.72 -0.23 1.14
C THR A 43 5.30 1.21 0.85
N LEU A 44 6.04 2.21 1.37
CA LEU A 44 5.78 3.63 1.13
C LEU A 44 6.36 4.11 -0.21
N ILE A 45 7.41 3.44 -0.68
CA ILE A 45 8.10 3.77 -1.94
C ILE A 45 7.09 3.75 -3.11
N THR A 46 6.26 2.72 -3.18
CA THR A 46 5.33 2.54 -4.31
C THR A 46 4.30 3.66 -4.43
N PRO A 47 3.49 4.02 -3.42
CA PRO A 47 2.52 5.11 -3.55
C PRO A 47 3.21 6.46 -3.75
N PHE A 48 4.41 6.67 -3.16
CA PHE A 48 5.19 7.88 -3.39
C PHE A 48 5.60 8.02 -4.86
N PHE A 49 6.26 7.02 -5.45
CA PHE A 49 6.70 7.09 -6.84
C PHE A 49 5.54 6.98 -7.83
N ALA A 50 4.46 6.25 -7.50
CA ALA A 50 3.28 6.18 -8.36
C ALA A 50 2.67 7.57 -8.60
N ALA A 51 2.75 8.49 -7.62
CA ALA A 51 2.31 9.87 -7.81
C ALA A 51 3.08 10.57 -8.94
N PHE A 52 4.41 10.40 -8.99
CA PHE A 52 5.24 10.95 -10.07
C PHE A 52 4.91 10.31 -11.42
N VAL A 53 4.71 8.98 -11.43
CA VAL A 53 4.37 8.24 -12.66
C VAL A 53 3.04 8.71 -13.22
N TYR A 54 2.00 8.81 -12.40
CA TYR A 54 0.68 9.30 -12.83
C TYR A 54 0.71 10.77 -13.26
N ALA A 55 1.50 11.60 -12.57
CA ALA A 55 1.69 12.99 -12.98
C ALA A 55 2.42 13.09 -14.33
N TYR A 56 3.42 12.23 -14.56
CA TYR A 56 4.14 12.17 -15.85
C TYR A 56 3.21 11.76 -17.00
N VAL A 57 2.31 10.83 -16.77
CA VAL A 57 1.28 10.42 -17.76
C VAL A 57 0.47 11.63 -18.26
N ILE A 58 0.22 12.63 -17.40
CA ILE A 58 -0.57 13.82 -17.77
C ILE A 58 0.32 14.92 -18.34
N LEU A 59 1.45 15.20 -17.67
CA LEU A 59 2.25 16.42 -17.87
C LEU A 59 3.50 16.17 -18.74
N GLY A 60 3.87 14.90 -18.98
CA GLY A 60 5.15 14.61 -19.62
C GLY A 60 6.30 15.26 -18.86
N LEU A 61 7.19 15.94 -19.59
CA LEU A 61 8.31 16.67 -19.00
C LEU A 61 7.89 17.91 -18.17
N GLY A 62 6.64 18.35 -18.28
CA GLY A 62 6.08 19.42 -17.44
C GLY A 62 6.07 19.10 -15.93
N ILE A 63 6.33 17.84 -15.53
CA ILE A 63 6.53 17.49 -14.12
C ILE A 63 7.70 18.25 -13.46
N PHE A 64 8.68 18.67 -14.22
CA PHE A 64 9.87 19.39 -13.74
C PHE A 64 9.64 20.90 -13.55
N GLU A 65 8.50 21.42 -13.96
CA GLU A 65 8.13 22.80 -13.63
C GLU A 65 8.00 22.96 -12.10
N PRO A 66 8.59 24.01 -11.50
CA PRO A 66 8.68 24.13 -10.03
C PRO A 66 7.32 24.03 -9.32
N HIS A 67 6.26 24.61 -9.89
CA HIS A 67 4.91 24.53 -9.34
C HIS A 67 4.37 23.08 -9.35
N ASN A 68 4.46 22.41 -10.49
CA ASN A 68 4.00 21.03 -10.65
C ASN A 68 4.80 20.09 -9.75
N LEU A 69 6.12 20.26 -9.71
CA LEU A 69 6.99 19.45 -8.86
C LEU A 69 6.62 19.56 -7.38
N LEU A 70 6.33 20.77 -6.89
CA LEU A 70 5.90 20.99 -5.51
C LEU A 70 4.56 20.28 -5.23
N LEU A 71 3.58 20.40 -6.14
CA LEU A 71 2.30 19.70 -6.02
C LEU A 71 2.48 18.19 -6.01
N ILE A 72 3.30 17.65 -6.91
CA ILE A 72 3.57 16.20 -6.99
C ILE A 72 4.23 15.69 -5.71
N ILE A 73 5.27 16.38 -5.21
CA ILE A 73 5.95 16.00 -3.96
C ILE A 73 4.96 16.01 -2.79
N THR A 74 4.13 17.05 -2.70
CA THR A 74 3.14 17.17 -1.61
C THR A 74 2.11 16.03 -1.69
N ALA A 75 1.58 15.73 -2.88
CA ALA A 75 0.63 14.65 -3.08
C ALA A 75 1.27 13.26 -2.88
N ALA A 76 2.51 13.07 -3.32
CA ALA A 76 3.27 11.84 -3.11
C ALA A 76 3.50 11.58 -1.61
N PHE A 77 3.82 12.63 -0.86
CA PHE A 77 3.96 12.55 0.59
C PHE A 77 2.63 12.20 1.26
N ALA A 78 1.50 12.82 0.86
CA ALA A 78 0.17 12.48 1.36
C ALA A 78 -0.15 10.98 1.13
N LEU A 79 0.01 10.46 -0.08
CA LEU A 79 -0.25 9.05 -0.37
C LEU A 79 0.66 8.10 0.42
N ALA A 80 1.93 8.46 0.61
CA ALA A 80 2.86 7.68 1.41
C ALA A 80 2.49 7.72 2.91
N LEU A 81 2.16 8.89 3.45
CA LEU A 81 1.72 9.06 4.84
C LEU A 81 0.45 8.27 5.12
N LEU A 82 -0.55 8.35 4.22
CA LEU A 82 -1.79 7.58 4.34
C LEU A 82 -1.52 6.07 4.35
N ASN A 83 -0.56 5.60 3.53
CA ASN A 83 -0.15 4.19 3.57
C ASN A 83 0.56 3.82 4.88
N ALA A 84 1.35 4.72 5.47
CA ALA A 84 1.96 4.52 6.79
C ALA A 84 0.89 4.44 7.90
N ILE A 85 -0.11 5.32 7.87
CA ILE A 85 -1.28 5.29 8.77
C ILE A 85 -2.03 3.96 8.62
N SER A 86 -2.30 3.53 7.39
CA SER A 86 -2.94 2.23 7.10
C SER A 86 -2.14 1.05 7.68
N ASN A 87 -0.81 1.07 7.55
CA ASN A 87 0.07 0.05 8.14
C ASN A 87 -0.01 0.05 9.68
N ALA A 88 -0.09 1.22 10.30
CA ALA A 88 -0.21 1.36 11.76
C ALA A 88 -1.55 0.82 12.26
N ILE A 89 -2.68 1.20 11.63
CA ILE A 89 -4.03 0.70 11.96
C ILE A 89 -4.06 -0.84 11.80
N ASN A 90 -3.46 -1.35 10.71
CA ASN A 90 -3.39 -2.79 10.48
C ASN A 90 -2.63 -3.51 11.60
N GLN A 91 -1.48 -2.99 12.07
CA GLN A 91 -0.73 -3.62 13.16
C GLN A 91 -1.46 -3.58 14.50
N LEU A 92 -2.23 -2.51 14.80
CA LEU A 92 -3.10 -2.46 15.99
C LEU A 92 -4.18 -3.55 15.96
N SER A 93 -4.75 -3.80 14.78
CA SER A 93 -5.83 -4.78 14.64
C SER A 93 -5.34 -6.24 14.61
N ASP A 94 -4.05 -6.47 14.29
CA ASP A 94 -3.49 -7.78 13.95
C ASP A 94 -2.59 -8.38 15.03
N ILE A 95 -2.59 -7.85 16.24
CA ILE A 95 -1.69 -8.28 17.33
C ILE A 95 -1.74 -9.80 17.54
N LYS A 96 -2.92 -10.42 17.45
CA LYS A 96 -3.08 -11.87 17.67
C LYS A 96 -2.43 -12.68 16.54
N GLU A 97 -2.70 -12.32 15.30
CA GLU A 97 -2.17 -12.98 14.11
C GLU A 97 -0.66 -12.74 13.96
N ASP A 98 -0.21 -11.53 14.30
CA ASP A 98 1.18 -11.14 14.18
C ASP A 98 2.11 -11.83 15.17
N LYS A 99 1.60 -12.27 16.33
CA LYS A 99 2.37 -13.11 17.27
C LYS A 99 2.84 -14.40 16.60
N ILE A 100 2.08 -14.92 15.63
CA ILE A 100 2.39 -16.16 14.91
C ILE A 100 3.17 -15.84 13.64
N ASN A 101 2.64 -14.93 12.81
CA ASN A 101 3.17 -14.67 11.47
C ASN A 101 4.38 -13.73 11.45
N LYS A 102 4.43 -12.77 12.38
CA LYS A 102 5.41 -11.65 12.36
C LYS A 102 5.88 -11.27 13.76
N PRO A 103 6.58 -12.18 14.48
CA PRO A 103 6.99 -11.98 15.88
C PRO A 103 7.93 -10.77 16.06
N ASN A 104 8.56 -10.29 14.99
CA ASN A 104 9.49 -9.16 15.02
C ASN A 104 8.80 -7.79 14.84
N ARG A 105 7.45 -7.72 14.84
CA ARG A 105 6.75 -6.43 14.75
C ARG A 105 6.89 -5.62 16.05
N PRO A 106 6.96 -4.28 15.95
CA PRO A 106 7.23 -3.39 17.10
C PRO A 106 6.24 -3.54 18.25
N LEU A 107 4.97 -3.83 17.97
CA LEU A 107 3.95 -4.09 19.00
C LEU A 107 4.14 -5.46 19.65
N ILE A 108 4.71 -6.45 18.95
CA ILE A 108 4.96 -7.79 19.49
C ILE A 108 6.27 -7.81 20.31
N THR A 109 7.31 -7.14 19.83
CA THR A 109 8.59 -6.99 20.53
C THR A 109 8.53 -5.99 21.67
N GLN A 110 7.40 -5.27 21.81
CA GLN A 110 7.18 -4.20 22.81
C GLN A 110 8.14 -3.00 22.67
N ASP A 111 8.69 -2.77 21.47
CA ASP A 111 9.42 -1.55 21.16
C ASP A 111 8.48 -0.34 21.09
N LEU A 112 7.20 -0.57 20.74
CA LEU A 112 6.11 0.39 20.81
C LEU A 112 4.94 -0.15 21.65
N THR A 113 4.26 0.76 22.33
CA THR A 113 2.96 0.49 22.96
C THR A 113 1.81 0.77 21.98
N GLU A 114 0.62 0.23 22.26
CA GLU A 114 -0.59 0.56 21.49
C GLU A 114 -0.86 2.08 21.50
N LEU A 115 -0.57 2.77 22.62
CA LEU A 115 -0.69 4.22 22.73
C LEU A 115 0.29 4.96 21.82
N ASP A 116 1.56 4.49 21.71
CA ASP A 116 2.54 5.09 20.77
C ASP A 116 2.04 5.00 19.34
N VAL A 117 1.45 3.85 18.95
CA VAL A 117 0.91 3.65 17.60
C VAL A 117 -0.36 4.47 17.38
N PHE A 118 -1.27 4.53 18.35
CA PHE A 118 -2.45 5.40 18.27
C PHE A 118 -2.08 6.86 18.13
N THR A 119 -1.10 7.33 18.91
CA THR A 119 -0.55 8.68 18.84
C THR A 119 0.03 8.98 17.45
N PHE A 120 0.79 8.04 16.87
CA PHE A 120 1.29 8.15 15.49
C PHE A 120 0.15 8.31 14.48
N VAL A 121 -0.92 7.52 14.60
CA VAL A 121 -2.10 7.64 13.72
C VAL A 121 -2.75 9.00 13.85
N CYS A 122 -2.96 9.50 15.09
CA CYS A 122 -3.59 10.81 15.31
C CYS A 122 -2.76 11.96 14.69
N TYR A 123 -1.44 12.00 14.94
CA TYR A 123 -0.58 13.02 14.34
C TYR A 123 -0.50 12.88 12.83
N GLY A 124 -0.42 11.66 12.31
CA GLY A 124 -0.45 11.41 10.87
C GLY A 124 -1.73 11.96 10.23
N MET A 125 -2.90 11.73 10.85
CA MET A 125 -4.18 12.27 10.36
C MET A 125 -4.22 13.81 10.41
N LEU A 126 -3.66 14.44 11.45
CA LEU A 126 -3.59 15.90 11.51
C LEU A 126 -2.71 16.48 10.39
N ILE A 127 -1.57 15.84 10.12
CA ILE A 127 -0.67 16.23 9.00
C ILE A 127 -1.40 16.04 7.67
N GLU A 128 -2.14 14.93 7.50
CA GLU A 128 -2.92 14.67 6.28
C GLU A 128 -3.97 15.76 6.05
N ILE A 129 -4.74 16.13 7.07
CA ILE A 129 -5.72 17.23 6.99
C ILE A 129 -5.03 18.56 6.58
N LEU A 130 -3.85 18.86 7.14
CA LEU A 130 -3.08 20.06 6.78
C LEU A 130 -2.69 20.02 5.30
N ILE A 131 -2.19 18.89 4.80
CA ILE A 131 -1.82 18.72 3.39
C ILE A 131 -3.04 18.91 2.48
N LEU A 132 -4.18 18.30 2.81
CA LEU A 132 -5.41 18.44 2.03
C LEU A 132 -5.88 19.91 1.99
N THR A 133 -5.74 20.63 3.09
CA THR A 133 -6.06 22.06 3.17
C THR A 133 -5.13 22.88 2.28
N ILE A 134 -3.83 22.60 2.30
CA ILE A 134 -2.82 23.30 1.47
C ILE A 134 -3.07 23.05 -0.02
N LEU A 135 -3.37 21.80 -0.40
CA LEU A 135 -3.65 21.44 -1.80
C LEU A 135 -4.96 22.04 -2.31
N GLY A 136 -5.93 22.28 -1.44
CA GLY A 136 -7.20 22.92 -1.77
C GLY A 136 -8.04 22.24 -2.85
N ASN A 137 -7.75 20.97 -3.16
CA ASN A 137 -8.43 20.22 -4.22
C ASN A 137 -9.42 19.20 -3.62
N ILE A 138 -10.71 19.49 -3.74
CA ILE A 138 -11.77 18.65 -3.15
C ILE A 138 -11.79 17.24 -3.71
N ARG A 139 -11.48 17.04 -5.00
CA ARG A 139 -11.48 15.73 -5.64
C ARG A 139 -10.33 14.87 -5.12
N PHE A 140 -9.15 15.47 -4.94
CA PHE A 140 -8.01 14.83 -4.29
C PHE A 140 -8.38 14.43 -2.85
N ALA A 141 -8.98 15.35 -2.09
CA ALA A 141 -9.40 15.09 -0.71
C ALA A 141 -10.41 13.93 -0.63
N LEU A 142 -11.39 13.88 -1.52
CA LEU A 142 -12.35 12.77 -1.59
C LEU A 142 -11.69 11.43 -1.91
N ALA A 143 -10.67 11.41 -2.77
CA ALA A 143 -9.90 10.21 -3.06
C ALA A 143 -9.13 9.74 -1.82
N ILE A 144 -8.46 10.64 -1.09
CA ILE A 144 -7.74 10.33 0.15
C ILE A 144 -8.69 9.79 1.23
N ILE A 145 -9.87 10.41 1.40
CA ILE A 145 -10.91 9.91 2.31
C ILE A 145 -11.38 8.51 1.90
N GLY A 146 -11.57 8.27 0.60
CA GLY A 146 -11.90 6.96 0.07
C GLY A 146 -10.82 5.91 0.36
N ILE A 147 -9.55 6.25 0.17
CA ILE A 147 -8.42 5.35 0.49
C ILE A 147 -8.39 5.03 1.99
N LEU A 148 -8.58 6.04 2.84
CA LEU A 148 -8.66 5.86 4.31
C LEU A 148 -9.84 4.96 4.69
N PHE A 149 -11.00 5.16 4.09
CA PHE A 149 -12.18 4.30 4.31
C PHE A 149 -11.85 2.83 4.02
N PHE A 150 -11.21 2.53 2.89
CA PHE A 150 -10.77 1.17 2.57
C PHE A 150 -9.74 0.62 3.57
N ALA A 151 -8.82 1.44 4.06
CA ALA A 151 -7.85 1.04 5.09
C ALA A 151 -8.54 0.68 6.42
N ILE A 152 -9.56 1.44 6.79
CA ILE A 152 -10.37 1.21 8.00
C ILE A 152 -11.14 -0.11 7.88
N ILE A 153 -11.94 -0.30 6.84
CA ILE A 153 -12.76 -1.52 6.68
C ILE A 153 -11.91 -2.77 6.44
N TYR A 154 -10.70 -2.61 5.91
CA TYR A 154 -9.74 -3.70 5.77
C TYR A 154 -9.28 -4.23 7.12
N SER A 155 -8.93 -3.34 8.04
CA SER A 155 -8.30 -3.67 9.31
C SER A 155 -9.29 -3.79 10.47
N LEU A 156 -10.29 -2.87 10.52
CA LEU A 156 -11.35 -2.82 11.54
C LEU A 156 -12.64 -3.47 11.03
N TYR A 157 -13.76 -3.26 11.73
CA TYR A 157 -15.03 -3.83 11.31
C TYR A 157 -15.46 -3.26 9.94
N PRO A 158 -15.93 -4.09 8.99
CA PRO A 158 -16.17 -5.55 9.04
C PRO A 158 -14.93 -6.44 8.85
N ARG A 159 -13.73 -5.85 8.82
CA ARG A 159 -12.45 -6.56 8.71
C ARG A 159 -12.35 -7.38 7.42
N THR A 160 -12.48 -6.68 6.30
CA THR A 160 -12.59 -7.28 4.95
C THR A 160 -11.39 -8.14 4.56
N LYS A 161 -10.24 -7.96 5.22
CA LYS A 161 -9.08 -8.85 5.04
C LYS A 161 -9.36 -10.32 5.37
N ARG A 162 -10.41 -10.62 6.17
CA ARG A 162 -10.86 -11.98 6.49
C ARG A 162 -11.81 -12.56 5.46
N LEU A 163 -12.27 -11.74 4.52
CA LEU A 163 -13.26 -12.11 3.52
C LEU A 163 -12.56 -12.38 2.18
N PHE A 164 -12.79 -13.53 1.62
CA PHE A 164 -12.10 -14.14 0.49
C PHE A 164 -11.67 -13.16 -0.63
N ILE A 165 -12.59 -12.65 -1.46
CA ILE A 165 -12.26 -11.72 -2.55
C ILE A 165 -11.95 -10.32 -2.01
N TRP A 166 -12.64 -9.91 -0.94
CA TRP A 166 -12.53 -8.59 -0.35
C TRP A 166 -11.13 -8.29 0.21
N ASN A 167 -10.39 -9.33 0.65
CA ASN A 167 -8.99 -9.18 1.08
C ASN A 167 -8.13 -8.48 0.02
N ASN A 168 -8.29 -8.86 -1.25
CA ASN A 168 -7.51 -8.26 -2.34
C ASN A 168 -8.18 -6.99 -2.89
N LEU A 169 -9.51 -6.97 -2.99
CA LEU A 169 -10.25 -5.86 -3.58
C LEU A 169 -10.09 -4.56 -2.77
N THR A 170 -10.16 -4.66 -1.44
CA THR A 170 -10.00 -3.51 -0.54
C THR A 170 -8.60 -2.94 -0.48
N ILE A 171 -7.62 -3.61 -1.10
CA ILE A 171 -6.27 -3.06 -1.32
C ILE A 171 -6.11 -2.58 -2.76
N ALA A 172 -6.69 -3.30 -3.73
CA ALA A 172 -6.52 -2.99 -5.15
C ALA A 172 -7.24 -1.69 -5.55
N ILE A 173 -8.47 -1.49 -5.11
CA ILE A 173 -9.23 -0.26 -5.41
C ILE A 173 -8.50 1.00 -4.91
N PRO A 174 -8.05 1.10 -3.64
CA PRO A 174 -7.30 2.26 -3.18
C PRO A 174 -6.02 2.52 -3.95
N ARG A 175 -5.27 1.47 -4.27
CA ARG A 175 -3.95 1.61 -4.92
C ARG A 175 -4.03 1.85 -6.43
N GLY A 176 -5.03 1.26 -7.09
CA GLY A 176 -5.26 1.44 -8.53
C GLY A 176 -6.18 2.61 -8.80
N LEU A 177 -7.49 2.43 -8.62
CA LEU A 177 -8.49 3.44 -8.99
C LEU A 177 -8.33 4.74 -8.21
N LEU A 178 -8.36 4.70 -6.88
CA LEU A 178 -8.37 5.93 -6.07
C LEU A 178 -7.02 6.64 -6.07
N GLY A 179 -5.91 5.89 -6.05
CA GLY A 179 -4.56 6.47 -6.10
C GLY A 179 -4.29 7.19 -7.43
N ALA A 180 -4.66 6.56 -8.56
CA ALA A 180 -4.58 7.18 -9.87
C ALA A 180 -5.51 8.41 -9.98
N TYR A 181 -6.77 8.26 -9.56
CA TYR A 181 -7.76 9.34 -9.58
C TYR A 181 -7.32 10.55 -8.74
N ALA A 182 -6.70 10.32 -7.56
CA ALA A 182 -6.18 11.38 -6.71
C ALA A 182 -5.21 12.28 -7.51
N ILE A 183 -4.19 11.69 -8.13
CA ILE A 183 -3.18 12.45 -8.88
C ILE A 183 -3.79 13.07 -10.15
N PHE A 184 -4.58 12.31 -10.90
CA PHE A 184 -5.24 12.82 -12.10
C PHE A 184 -6.15 14.00 -11.80
N SER A 185 -6.83 14.03 -10.66
CA SER A 185 -7.70 15.13 -10.26
C SER A 185 -6.96 16.42 -9.94
N LEU A 186 -5.70 16.33 -9.48
CA LEU A 186 -4.85 17.53 -9.24
C LEU A 186 -4.49 18.25 -10.54
N PHE A 187 -4.24 17.49 -11.61
CA PHE A 187 -3.74 18.00 -12.89
C PHE A 187 -4.82 18.10 -13.98
N GLY A 188 -6.09 18.08 -13.59
CA GLY A 188 -7.17 18.48 -14.49
C GLY A 188 -7.64 17.44 -15.49
N ILE A 189 -7.61 16.14 -15.16
CA ILE A 189 -8.13 15.04 -16.02
C ILE A 189 -9.50 15.34 -16.65
N PHE A 190 -10.35 16.10 -15.94
CA PHE A 190 -11.69 16.46 -16.42
C PHE A 190 -11.69 17.55 -17.50
N ALA A 191 -10.55 18.17 -17.76
CA ALA A 191 -10.36 19.14 -18.84
C ALA A 191 -9.76 18.50 -20.11
N THR A 192 -9.44 17.19 -20.07
CA THR A 192 -8.86 16.47 -21.21
C THR A 192 -9.96 16.00 -22.17
N SER A 193 -9.60 15.88 -23.46
CA SER A 193 -10.51 15.45 -24.53
C SER A 193 -10.93 13.97 -24.42
N ASN A 194 -10.18 13.15 -23.67
CA ASN A 194 -10.45 11.71 -23.52
C ASN A 194 -10.24 11.22 -22.07
N PRO A 195 -11.22 11.38 -21.17
CA PRO A 195 -11.10 10.89 -19.80
C PRO A 195 -11.10 9.35 -19.70
N TYR A 196 -11.58 8.64 -20.72
CA TYR A 196 -11.65 7.17 -20.73
C TYR A 196 -10.27 6.52 -20.76
N CYS A 197 -9.26 7.18 -21.33
CA CYS A 197 -7.91 6.65 -21.36
C CYS A 197 -7.32 6.51 -19.94
N TYR A 198 -7.57 7.48 -19.07
CA TYR A 198 -7.12 7.42 -17.67
C TYR A 198 -7.90 6.39 -16.85
N ALA A 199 -9.19 6.20 -17.16
CA ALA A 199 -9.99 5.14 -16.57
C ALA A 199 -9.45 3.76 -16.96
N GLY A 200 -9.09 3.57 -18.22
CA GLY A 200 -8.45 2.33 -18.72
C GLY A 200 -7.17 1.99 -17.97
N LEU A 201 -6.28 2.97 -17.81
CA LEU A 201 -5.05 2.82 -17.02
C LEU A 201 -5.35 2.45 -15.56
N ALA A 202 -6.24 3.18 -14.90
CA ALA A 202 -6.59 2.95 -13.50
C ALA A 202 -7.21 1.56 -13.27
N ILE A 203 -8.05 1.08 -14.20
CA ILE A 203 -8.64 -0.27 -14.16
C ILE A 203 -7.54 -1.32 -14.33
N ALA A 204 -6.66 -1.17 -15.32
CA ALA A 204 -5.58 -2.11 -15.56
C ALA A 204 -4.65 -2.21 -14.32
N VAL A 205 -4.27 -1.08 -13.74
CA VAL A 205 -3.47 -1.05 -12.49
C VAL A 205 -4.22 -1.72 -11.34
N THR A 206 -5.53 -1.54 -11.23
CA THR A 206 -6.33 -2.19 -10.19
C THR A 206 -6.32 -3.71 -10.34
N ILE A 207 -6.46 -4.23 -11.57
CA ILE A 207 -6.39 -5.67 -11.87
C ILE A 207 -4.99 -6.21 -11.52
N PHE A 208 -3.93 -5.48 -11.89
CA PHE A 208 -2.56 -5.84 -11.57
C PHE A 208 -2.33 -5.97 -10.06
N VAL A 209 -2.75 -4.96 -9.30
CA VAL A 209 -2.60 -4.94 -7.84
C VAL A 209 -3.48 -6.00 -7.19
N PHE A 210 -4.69 -6.24 -7.69
CA PHE A 210 -5.58 -7.29 -7.19
C PHE A 210 -4.92 -8.68 -7.26
N GLY A 211 -4.32 -9.01 -8.41
CA GLY A 211 -3.60 -10.27 -8.58
C GLY A 211 -2.34 -10.35 -7.73
N GLY A 212 -1.47 -9.34 -7.85
CA GLY A 212 -0.16 -9.33 -7.20
C GLY A 212 -0.21 -9.27 -5.67
N ASN A 213 -1.27 -8.69 -5.11
CA ASN A 213 -1.45 -8.59 -3.67
C ASN A 213 -1.56 -9.95 -2.96
N THR A 214 -1.95 -11.01 -3.68
CA THR A 214 -1.99 -12.38 -3.17
C THR A 214 -0.61 -12.88 -2.71
N THR A 215 0.48 -12.34 -3.25
CA THR A 215 1.84 -12.76 -2.90
C THR A 215 2.22 -12.48 -1.45
N LYS A 216 1.57 -11.50 -0.78
CA LYS A 216 1.79 -11.20 0.64
C LYS A 216 1.32 -12.33 1.56
N ASP A 217 0.24 -13.01 1.16
CA ASP A 217 -0.45 -13.99 1.99
C ASP A 217 0.31 -15.33 2.07
N ILE A 218 1.32 -15.55 1.18
CA ILE A 218 2.13 -16.78 1.18
C ILE A 218 2.87 -16.96 2.52
N LYS A 219 3.46 -15.87 3.03
CA LYS A 219 4.20 -15.92 4.29
C LYS A 219 3.29 -15.98 5.52
N ASP A 220 2.05 -15.55 5.37
CA ASP A 220 1.06 -15.48 6.44
C ASP A 220 0.15 -16.74 6.48
N GLU A 221 0.33 -17.71 5.57
CA GLU A 221 -0.54 -18.88 5.38
C GLU A 221 -0.85 -19.64 6.68
N THR A 222 0.16 -19.89 7.51
CA THR A 222 0.00 -20.68 8.74
C THR A 222 -0.87 -19.98 9.78
N GLY A 223 -0.57 -18.72 10.08
CA GLY A 223 -1.34 -17.94 11.05
C GLY A 223 -2.73 -17.58 10.52
N ASP A 224 -2.85 -17.30 9.21
CA ASP A 224 -4.13 -17.01 8.58
C ASP A 224 -5.08 -18.21 8.65
N LYS A 225 -4.59 -19.45 8.40
CA LYS A 225 -5.37 -20.67 8.58
C LYS A 225 -5.82 -20.87 10.02
N GLN A 226 -4.92 -20.64 11.00
CA GLN A 226 -5.27 -20.74 12.43
C GLN A 226 -6.28 -19.68 12.87
N ALA A 227 -6.21 -18.48 12.30
CA ALA A 227 -7.13 -17.37 12.57
C ALA A 227 -8.46 -17.48 11.78
N GLY A 228 -8.64 -18.50 10.93
CA GLY A 228 -9.82 -18.67 10.09
C GLY A 228 -9.97 -17.61 8.99
N ILE A 229 -8.86 -16.97 8.57
CA ILE A 229 -8.85 -15.96 7.51
C ILE A 229 -8.98 -16.67 6.15
N ARG A 230 -9.93 -16.21 5.35
CA ARG A 230 -10.16 -16.72 4.00
C ARG A 230 -9.54 -15.77 2.97
N ASN A 231 -8.45 -16.18 2.35
CA ASN A 231 -7.82 -15.52 1.22
C ASN A 231 -7.51 -16.56 0.11
N PHE A 232 -6.94 -16.15 -1.02
CA PHE A 232 -6.66 -17.06 -2.13
C PHE A 232 -5.69 -18.18 -1.75
N VAL A 233 -4.71 -17.88 -0.90
CA VAL A 233 -3.71 -18.88 -0.44
C VAL A 233 -4.34 -19.89 0.50
N THR A 234 -5.15 -19.43 1.48
CA THR A 234 -5.78 -20.35 2.45
C THR A 234 -6.87 -21.21 1.85
N VAL A 235 -7.58 -20.73 0.80
CA VAL A 235 -8.70 -21.44 0.16
C VAL A 235 -8.23 -22.38 -0.94
N TYR A 236 -7.32 -21.93 -1.82
CA TYR A 236 -6.91 -22.73 -3.00
C TYR A 236 -5.49 -23.28 -2.90
N GLY A 237 -4.73 -22.90 -1.87
CA GLY A 237 -3.31 -23.22 -1.74
C GLY A 237 -2.42 -22.31 -2.57
N VAL A 238 -1.11 -22.29 -2.22
CA VAL A 238 -0.12 -21.37 -2.80
C VAL A 238 -0.03 -21.51 -4.33
N LYS A 239 -0.02 -22.76 -4.86
CA LYS A 239 0.13 -23.00 -6.30
C LYS A 239 -0.96 -22.30 -7.11
N LYS A 240 -2.22 -22.61 -6.85
CA LYS A 240 -3.35 -22.01 -7.57
C LYS A 240 -3.46 -20.48 -7.35
N ALA A 241 -3.11 -20.02 -6.16
CA ALA A 241 -3.06 -18.59 -5.84
C ALA A 241 -2.01 -17.88 -6.69
N MET A 242 -0.85 -18.49 -6.94
CA MET A 242 0.20 -17.92 -7.80
C MET A 242 -0.13 -18.02 -9.29
N GLU A 243 -0.78 -19.09 -9.72
CA GLU A 243 -1.33 -19.19 -11.09
C GLU A 243 -2.35 -18.05 -11.34
N LEU A 244 -3.24 -17.78 -10.39
CA LEU A 244 -4.18 -16.66 -10.48
C LEU A 244 -3.44 -15.30 -10.51
N THR A 245 -2.40 -15.12 -9.70
CA THR A 245 -1.56 -13.91 -9.72
C THR A 245 -0.93 -13.72 -11.11
N CYS A 246 -0.38 -14.79 -11.69
CA CYS A 246 0.18 -14.78 -13.05
C CYS A 246 -0.87 -14.33 -14.07
N VAL A 247 -2.04 -14.96 -14.07
CA VAL A 247 -3.13 -14.64 -15.00
C VAL A 247 -3.58 -13.19 -14.86
N LEU A 248 -3.81 -12.70 -13.64
CA LEU A 248 -4.33 -11.35 -13.43
C LEU A 248 -3.30 -10.25 -13.77
N THR A 249 -2.03 -10.45 -13.43
CA THR A 249 -0.98 -9.49 -13.82
C THR A 249 -0.76 -9.49 -15.33
N ALA A 250 -0.81 -10.65 -15.98
CA ALA A 250 -0.76 -10.77 -17.43
C ALA A 250 -1.98 -10.10 -18.10
N THR A 251 -3.20 -10.34 -17.57
CA THR A 251 -4.44 -9.72 -18.07
C THR A 251 -4.37 -8.20 -18.02
N SER A 252 -3.79 -7.62 -16.97
CA SER A 252 -3.60 -6.17 -16.87
C SER A 252 -2.74 -5.61 -18.00
N ILE A 253 -1.60 -6.27 -18.29
CA ILE A 253 -0.69 -5.87 -19.38
C ILE A 253 -1.39 -6.03 -20.74
N ILE A 254 -2.05 -7.16 -20.96
CA ILE A 254 -2.79 -7.43 -22.22
C ILE A 254 -3.92 -6.41 -22.39
N LEU A 255 -4.64 -6.07 -21.32
CA LEU A 255 -5.71 -5.08 -21.36
C LEU A 255 -5.20 -3.72 -21.87
N LEU A 256 -4.09 -3.21 -21.33
CA LEU A 256 -3.50 -1.95 -21.79
C LEU A 256 -3.08 -2.03 -23.26
N SER A 257 -2.46 -3.14 -23.66
CA SER A 257 -2.07 -3.35 -25.06
C SER A 257 -3.29 -3.39 -26.00
N ILE A 258 -4.40 -4.00 -25.58
CA ILE A 258 -5.66 -4.02 -26.33
C ILE A 258 -6.28 -2.61 -26.40
N LEU A 259 -6.33 -1.89 -25.28
CA LEU A 259 -6.85 -0.53 -25.24
C LEU A 259 -6.06 0.41 -26.16
N ALA A 260 -4.73 0.20 -26.26
CA ALA A 260 -3.88 0.93 -27.19
C ALA A 260 -4.17 0.57 -28.65
N TRP A 261 -4.46 -0.70 -28.95
CA TRP A 261 -4.84 -1.13 -30.28
C TRP A 261 -6.12 -0.44 -30.79
N TYR A 262 -7.08 -0.18 -29.88
CA TYR A 262 -8.32 0.53 -30.18
C TYR A 262 -8.24 2.06 -29.97
N ASP A 263 -7.06 2.63 -29.86
CA ASP A 263 -6.84 4.07 -29.64
C ASP A 263 -7.56 4.65 -28.40
N ILE A 264 -7.89 3.80 -27.42
CA ILE A 264 -8.48 4.24 -26.13
C ILE A 264 -7.40 4.81 -25.20
N VAL A 265 -6.21 4.21 -25.20
CA VAL A 265 -5.00 4.73 -24.56
C VAL A 265 -3.92 4.95 -25.64
N PRO A 266 -2.85 5.72 -25.36
CA PRO A 266 -1.79 5.97 -26.35
C PRO A 266 -1.21 4.69 -26.95
N LYS A 267 -0.85 4.75 -28.23
CA LYS A 267 -0.37 3.59 -29.01
C LYS A 267 0.88 2.95 -28.44
N GLY A 268 1.74 3.73 -27.80
CA GLY A 268 2.94 3.22 -27.14
C GLY A 268 2.65 2.11 -26.12
N GLU A 269 1.49 2.13 -25.46
CA GLU A 269 1.10 1.13 -24.49
C GLU A 269 1.00 -0.31 -25.04
N GLN A 270 0.83 -0.49 -26.37
CA GLN A 270 0.85 -1.81 -27.00
C GLN A 270 2.18 -2.55 -26.77
N PHE A 271 3.29 -1.82 -26.61
CA PHE A 271 4.60 -2.41 -26.38
C PHE A 271 4.79 -2.94 -24.96
N LEU A 272 3.88 -2.64 -24.01
CA LEU A 272 3.89 -3.26 -22.68
C LEU A 272 3.84 -4.78 -22.74
N ILE A 273 3.34 -5.36 -23.83
CA ILE A 273 3.30 -6.81 -24.04
C ILE A 273 4.67 -7.47 -23.86
N VAL A 274 5.77 -6.73 -24.09
CA VAL A 274 7.16 -7.21 -23.88
C VAL A 274 7.43 -7.56 -22.41
N LEU A 275 6.67 -6.96 -21.46
CA LEU A 275 6.79 -7.26 -20.03
C LEU A 275 5.94 -8.47 -19.58
N LEU A 276 5.11 -9.02 -20.48
CA LEU A 276 4.26 -10.18 -20.18
C LEU A 276 5.02 -11.37 -19.58
N PRO A 277 6.23 -11.74 -20.04
CA PRO A 277 6.99 -12.84 -19.46
C PRO A 277 7.26 -12.71 -17.96
N LEU A 278 7.31 -11.48 -17.42
CA LEU A 278 7.52 -11.24 -16.00
C LEU A 278 6.36 -11.78 -15.14
N SER A 279 5.14 -11.83 -15.69
CA SER A 279 3.99 -12.42 -14.99
C SER A 279 4.15 -13.93 -14.77
N PHE A 280 4.85 -14.65 -15.64
CA PHE A 280 5.08 -16.09 -15.50
C PHE A 280 6.02 -16.45 -14.34
N VAL A 281 6.80 -15.49 -13.82
CA VAL A 281 7.67 -15.70 -12.65
C VAL A 281 6.86 -16.16 -11.42
N TYR A 282 5.58 -15.75 -11.29
CA TYR A 282 4.72 -16.19 -10.20
C TYR A 282 4.45 -17.71 -10.24
N CYS A 283 4.39 -18.30 -11.44
CA CYS A 283 4.23 -19.73 -11.60
C CYS A 283 5.45 -20.54 -11.13
N MET A 284 6.62 -19.87 -10.99
CA MET A 284 7.85 -20.46 -10.47
C MET A 284 7.97 -20.34 -8.94
N TYR A 285 6.84 -20.22 -8.21
CA TYR A 285 6.80 -19.89 -6.78
C TYR A 285 7.65 -20.84 -5.91
N GLU A 286 7.80 -22.09 -6.27
CA GLU A 286 8.61 -23.08 -5.51
C GLU A 286 10.08 -22.66 -5.43
N LYS A 287 10.64 -22.10 -6.50
CA LYS A 287 12.01 -21.57 -6.53
C LYS A 287 12.17 -20.34 -5.60
N TRP A 288 11.07 -19.60 -5.34
CA TRP A 288 11.06 -18.41 -4.50
C TRP A 288 10.74 -18.69 -3.03
N LYS A 289 10.26 -19.88 -2.70
CA LYS A 289 9.81 -20.26 -1.35
C LYS A 289 10.87 -19.98 -0.27
N TYR A 290 12.13 -20.22 -0.61
CA TYR A 290 13.27 -20.05 0.29
C TYR A 290 14.10 -18.78 -0.01
N SER A 291 13.68 -17.98 -0.98
CA SER A 291 14.38 -16.74 -1.32
C SER A 291 14.17 -15.66 -0.24
N LYS A 292 15.27 -15.02 0.20
CA LYS A 292 15.22 -13.86 1.11
C LYS A 292 14.44 -12.70 0.48
N PHE A 293 14.53 -12.52 -0.84
CA PHE A 293 13.80 -11.49 -1.57
C PHE A 293 12.31 -11.76 -1.61
N GLY A 294 11.88 -12.98 -1.94
CA GLY A 294 10.49 -13.44 -1.96
C GLY A 294 9.60 -12.80 -3.03
N LEU A 295 8.48 -13.47 -3.33
CA LEU A 295 7.52 -13.02 -4.35
C LEU A 295 6.83 -11.70 -4.03
N TRP A 296 6.66 -11.36 -2.75
CA TRP A 296 6.12 -10.06 -2.35
C TRP A 296 6.98 -8.89 -2.80
N ASN A 297 8.30 -8.97 -2.62
CA ASN A 297 9.21 -7.94 -3.09
C ASN A 297 9.29 -7.93 -4.62
N TYR A 298 9.27 -9.11 -5.25
CA TYR A 298 9.19 -9.23 -6.70
C TYR A 298 7.95 -8.52 -7.26
N PHE A 299 6.80 -8.69 -6.62
CA PHE A 299 5.57 -7.99 -7.02
C PHE A 299 5.76 -6.47 -7.06
N TYR A 300 6.39 -5.87 -6.05
CA TYR A 300 6.64 -4.43 -6.04
C TYR A 300 7.57 -4.00 -7.18
N VAL A 301 8.63 -4.75 -7.45
CA VAL A 301 9.55 -4.47 -8.56
C VAL A 301 8.84 -4.59 -9.90
N HIS A 302 8.08 -5.66 -10.11
CA HIS A 302 7.31 -5.89 -11.33
C HIS A 302 6.27 -4.78 -11.53
N PHE A 303 5.53 -4.43 -10.47
CA PHE A 303 4.55 -3.35 -10.49
C PHE A 303 5.18 -2.00 -10.87
N MET A 304 6.28 -1.63 -10.22
CA MET A 304 6.99 -0.38 -10.52
C MET A 304 7.54 -0.37 -11.95
N LEU A 305 8.07 -1.50 -12.43
CA LEU A 305 8.57 -1.60 -13.80
C LEU A 305 7.44 -1.38 -14.82
N VAL A 306 6.28 -2.03 -14.63
CA VAL A 306 5.12 -1.85 -15.52
C VAL A 306 4.64 -0.41 -15.50
N LEU A 307 4.55 0.21 -14.33
CA LEU A 307 4.14 1.62 -14.21
C LEU A 307 5.10 2.57 -14.91
N VAL A 308 6.41 2.42 -14.67
CA VAL A 308 7.43 3.33 -15.26
C VAL A 308 7.51 3.15 -16.77
N VAL A 309 7.57 1.90 -17.24
CA VAL A 309 7.62 1.63 -18.69
C VAL A 309 6.34 2.10 -19.36
N GLY A 310 5.16 1.84 -18.78
CA GLY A 310 3.90 2.36 -19.29
C GLY A 310 3.91 3.89 -19.38
N ALA A 311 4.31 4.59 -18.33
CA ALA A 311 4.37 6.04 -18.37
C ALA A 311 5.34 6.59 -19.45
N LEU A 312 6.45 5.92 -19.70
CA LEU A 312 7.37 6.30 -20.78
C LEU A 312 6.75 6.05 -22.16
N LEU A 313 6.05 4.92 -22.33
CA LEU A 313 5.36 4.57 -23.57
C LEU A 313 4.12 5.45 -23.82
N TRP A 314 3.56 6.08 -22.78
CA TRP A 314 2.38 6.92 -22.87
C TRP A 314 2.54 8.12 -23.80
N HIS A 315 3.77 8.61 -23.95
CA HIS A 315 4.11 9.77 -24.77
C HIS A 315 4.73 9.42 -26.13
N ILE A 316 4.74 8.14 -26.50
CA ILE A 316 5.18 7.62 -27.81
C ILE A 316 3.94 7.27 -28.66
#